data_35ea030f153cdbc14c6b922e11c1ddac
#
_entry.id   35ea030f153cdbc14c6b922e11c1ddac
#
_cell.length_a   1.000
_cell.length_b   1.000
_cell.length_c   1.000
_cell.angle_alpha   90.00
_cell.angle_beta   90.00
_cell.angle_gamma   90.00
#
_symmetry.space_group_name_H-M   'P 1'
#
loop_
_entity.id
_entity.type
_entity.pdbx_description
1 polymer ?
#
loop_
_entity_poly.entity_id
_entity_poly.type
_entity_poly.pdbx_seq_one_letter_code
_entity_poly.pdbx_strand_id
1 'polypeptide(L)'
;MIFRYFGPLSSRVRGLFVKHTKTGNPLVDSVAEHQPARANAYYQYLQHFCTVAPIGFLLTLFNFGDSPSFAIAYGITAYFFSHKMVRLILLMAPVTSVLGGLALGRICSWSIDQFWVAEPKPIVMENMSKKKKTKKKGTEKNMTDKGIGMWAKRLVAAGLLFSTMVTFKSYNSYCWSIGKSLSNPSIIQVGQTKDGTIVKVDDYREAYNWIREKTPEDARIMAWWDYGYQISSISNRTTLADGNTWNHEHIALLAKILTGPADEGYEIARHLADYVLVWAGGGGDDVAKSPHLARIAASVYRDMCSDPVCSGFGFVSSFFRVNVLKSFSMDI
;
A
#
# COMPACT_ATOMS: atom_id res chain seq x y z
N MET A 1 -23.13 -4.47 -25.39
CA MET A 1 -22.49 -4.38 -26.71
C MET A 1 -21.37 -3.34 -26.82
N ILE A 2 -21.20 -2.46 -25.85
CA ILE A 2 -20.17 -1.38 -25.83
C ILE A 2 -18.75 -1.91 -25.45
N PHE A 3 -18.64 -3.08 -24.83
CA PHE A 3 -17.38 -3.62 -24.30
C PHE A 3 -16.46 -4.34 -25.32
N ARG A 4 -16.88 -4.48 -26.57
CA ARG A 4 -16.04 -5.06 -27.64
C ARG A 4 -15.11 -4.06 -28.34
N TYR A 5 -15.24 -2.77 -28.03
CA TYR A 5 -14.50 -1.70 -28.73
C TYR A 5 -13.19 -1.28 -28.03
N PHE A 6 -13.00 -1.66 -26.76
CA PHE A 6 -11.69 -1.49 -26.14
C PHE A 6 -10.84 -2.67 -26.59
N GLY A 7 -10.00 -2.43 -27.58
CA GLY A 7 -9.06 -3.39 -28.12
C GLY A 7 -8.24 -4.14 -27.07
N PRO A 8 -7.09 -4.74 -27.33
CA PRO A 8 -6.38 -5.65 -26.44
C PRO A 8 -5.80 -4.94 -25.20
N LEU A 9 -6.64 -4.25 -24.45
CA LEU A 9 -6.31 -3.76 -23.12
C LEU A 9 -6.07 -4.99 -22.24
N SER A 10 -4.89 -5.05 -21.62
CA SER A 10 -4.56 -6.13 -20.71
C SER A 10 -5.67 -6.31 -19.68
N SER A 11 -5.89 -7.53 -19.23
CA SER A 11 -6.92 -7.86 -18.22
C SER A 11 -6.83 -6.98 -16.97
N ARG A 12 -5.63 -6.49 -16.64
CA ARG A 12 -5.35 -5.56 -15.55
C ARG A 12 -5.95 -4.17 -15.77
N VAL A 13 -5.74 -3.60 -16.96
CA VAL A 13 -6.32 -2.28 -17.31
C VAL A 13 -7.83 -2.38 -17.40
N ARG A 14 -8.35 -3.46 -17.96
CA ARG A 14 -9.79 -3.73 -17.99
C ARG A 14 -10.39 -3.81 -16.58
N GLY A 15 -9.69 -4.43 -15.62
CA GLY A 15 -10.11 -4.52 -14.21
C GLY A 15 -10.24 -3.16 -13.51
N LEU A 16 -9.56 -2.12 -13.97
CA LEU A 16 -9.70 -0.76 -13.42
C LEU A 16 -11.05 -0.11 -13.76
N PHE A 17 -11.64 -0.46 -14.89
CA PHE A 17 -12.89 0.16 -15.37
C PHE A 17 -14.12 -0.70 -15.13
N VAL A 18 -13.98 -2.03 -15.14
CA VAL A 18 -15.09 -2.97 -14.94
C VAL A 18 -15.15 -3.39 -13.48
N LYS A 19 -16.35 -3.63 -12.97
CA LYS A 19 -16.57 -4.17 -11.62
C LYS A 19 -15.76 -5.47 -11.47
N HIS A 20 -15.04 -5.61 -10.38
CA HIS A 20 -14.10 -6.71 -10.15
C HIS A 20 -14.87 -8.06 -10.11
N THR A 21 -15.06 -8.63 -11.25
CA THR A 21 -15.29 -10.05 -11.41
C THR A 21 -13.92 -10.71 -11.50
N LYS A 22 -13.75 -11.89 -10.93
CA LYS A 22 -12.54 -12.67 -11.10
C LYS A 22 -12.09 -12.56 -12.56
N THR A 23 -10.87 -12.13 -12.79
CA THR A 23 -10.36 -11.90 -14.15
C THR A 23 -10.24 -13.20 -14.94
N GLY A 24 -10.35 -14.34 -14.24
CA GLY A 24 -10.10 -15.68 -14.79
C GLY A 24 -8.62 -15.99 -14.96
N ASN A 25 -7.75 -15.04 -14.58
CA ASN A 25 -6.31 -15.24 -14.56
C ASN A 25 -5.86 -15.51 -13.12
N PRO A 26 -5.47 -16.74 -12.76
CA PRO A 26 -5.11 -17.11 -11.40
C PRO A 26 -3.97 -16.27 -10.82
N LEU A 27 -3.03 -15.83 -11.66
CA LEU A 27 -1.92 -14.98 -11.26
C LEU A 27 -2.41 -13.62 -10.80
N VAL A 28 -3.28 -12.96 -11.58
CA VAL A 28 -3.80 -11.63 -11.26
C VAL A 28 -4.75 -11.70 -10.05
N ASP A 29 -5.57 -12.74 -9.99
CA ASP A 29 -6.59 -12.90 -8.94
C ASP A 29 -6.00 -13.27 -7.57
N SER A 30 -4.78 -13.82 -7.54
CA SER A 30 -4.10 -14.24 -6.31
C SER A 30 -3.34 -13.12 -5.62
N VAL A 31 -2.94 -12.07 -6.33
CA VAL A 31 -2.16 -10.98 -5.76
C VAL A 31 -3.07 -10.07 -4.93
N ALA A 32 -2.83 -10.04 -3.61
CA ALA A 32 -3.63 -9.25 -2.66
C ALA A 32 -3.68 -7.75 -3.02
N GLU A 33 -2.62 -7.22 -3.59
CA GLU A 33 -2.52 -5.82 -4.00
C GLU A 33 -3.48 -5.43 -5.14
N HIS A 34 -3.91 -6.40 -5.94
CA HIS A 34 -4.85 -6.20 -7.03
C HIS A 34 -6.31 -6.24 -6.58
N GLN A 35 -6.57 -6.61 -5.34
CA GLN A 35 -7.92 -6.65 -4.81
C GLN A 35 -8.47 -5.23 -4.52
N PRO A 36 -9.80 -5.03 -4.55
CA PRO A 36 -10.41 -3.76 -4.19
C PRO A 36 -10.03 -3.33 -2.78
N ALA A 37 -9.77 -2.03 -2.62
CA ALA A 37 -9.43 -1.46 -1.32
C ALA A 37 -10.61 -1.55 -0.34
N ARG A 38 -10.35 -2.04 0.87
CA ARG A 38 -11.30 -2.00 1.99
C ARG A 38 -11.08 -0.74 2.82
N ALA A 39 -12.09 -0.30 3.56
CA ALA A 39 -12.00 0.88 4.42
C ALA A 39 -10.79 0.83 5.37
N ASN A 40 -10.50 -0.34 5.95
CA ASN A 40 -9.37 -0.53 6.85
C ASN A 40 -8.01 -0.23 6.18
N ALA A 41 -7.87 -0.50 4.87
CA ALA A 41 -6.64 -0.20 4.14
C ALA A 41 -6.38 1.31 4.08
N TYR A 42 -7.43 2.13 3.87
CA TYR A 42 -7.27 3.58 3.89
C TYR A 42 -6.81 4.09 5.26
N TYR A 43 -7.38 3.57 6.34
CA TYR A 43 -6.93 3.93 7.70
C TYR A 43 -5.51 3.47 7.99
N GLN A 44 -5.11 2.31 7.48
CA GLN A 44 -3.75 1.81 7.65
C GLN A 44 -2.71 2.69 6.93
N TYR A 45 -3.02 3.17 5.72
CA TYR A 45 -2.07 3.95 4.93
C TYR A 45 -2.16 5.46 5.17
N LEU A 46 -3.34 6.00 5.46
CA LEU A 46 -3.57 7.44 5.53
C LEU A 46 -3.89 7.95 6.93
N GLN A 47 -4.27 7.07 7.89
CA GLN A 47 -4.56 7.40 9.27
C GLN A 47 -5.51 8.60 9.42
N HIS A 48 -5.12 9.60 10.21
CA HIS A 48 -5.89 10.82 10.46
C HIS A 48 -6.18 11.65 9.21
N PHE A 49 -5.41 11.47 8.13
CA PHE A 49 -5.70 12.15 6.86
C PHE A 49 -7.01 11.67 6.23
N CYS A 50 -7.49 10.48 6.57
CA CYS A 50 -8.83 10.03 6.14
C CYS A 50 -9.96 10.97 6.60
N THR A 51 -9.78 11.61 7.75
CA THR A 51 -10.78 12.55 8.33
C THR A 51 -10.52 14.00 7.99
N VAL A 52 -9.26 14.39 7.91
CA VAL A 52 -8.86 15.81 7.73
C VAL A 52 -8.85 16.21 6.25
N ALA A 53 -8.40 15.31 5.35
CA ALA A 53 -8.34 15.62 3.93
C ALA A 53 -9.70 15.93 3.27
N PRO A 54 -10.82 15.28 3.61
CA PRO A 54 -12.15 15.69 3.14
C PRO A 54 -12.51 17.12 3.49
N ILE A 55 -12.12 17.61 4.69
CA ILE A 55 -12.33 19.01 5.09
C ILE A 55 -11.52 19.94 4.18
N GLY A 56 -10.24 19.61 3.92
CA GLY A 56 -9.41 20.36 2.99
C GLY A 56 -9.98 20.35 1.56
N PHE A 57 -10.52 19.22 1.13
CA PHE A 57 -11.19 19.13 -0.17
C PHE A 57 -12.39 20.07 -0.26
N LEU A 58 -13.25 20.13 0.76
CA LEU A 58 -14.35 21.07 0.81
C LEU A 58 -13.86 22.53 0.78
N LEU A 59 -12.76 22.82 1.49
CA LEU A 59 -12.19 24.18 1.47
C LEU A 59 -11.66 24.59 0.10
N THR A 60 -11.16 23.65 -0.70
CA THR A 60 -10.70 23.94 -2.09
C THR A 60 -11.85 24.26 -3.02
N LEU A 61 -13.06 23.74 -2.78
CA LEU A 61 -14.25 24.03 -3.59
C LEU A 61 -14.69 25.51 -3.50
N PHE A 62 -14.32 26.20 -2.43
CA PHE A 62 -14.64 27.63 -2.26
C PHE A 62 -13.58 28.59 -2.82
N ASN A 63 -12.43 28.06 -3.25
CA ASN A 63 -11.31 28.85 -3.77
C ASN A 63 -10.96 28.33 -5.18
N PHE A 64 -11.64 28.85 -6.20
CA PHE A 64 -11.36 28.47 -7.58
C PHE A 64 -10.05 29.10 -8.07
N GLY A 65 -9.26 28.30 -8.75
CA GLY A 65 -7.99 28.66 -9.36
C GLY A 65 -7.34 27.40 -9.93
N ASP A 66 -6.24 27.53 -10.64
CA ASP A 66 -5.58 26.40 -11.33
C ASP A 66 -5.12 25.33 -10.33
N SER A 67 -4.42 25.72 -9.25
CA SER A 67 -3.91 24.79 -8.26
C SER A 67 -5.02 24.05 -7.48
N PRO A 68 -6.08 24.72 -6.98
CA PRO A 68 -7.22 24.03 -6.37
C PRO A 68 -7.95 23.11 -7.36
N SER A 69 -8.14 23.53 -8.60
CA SER A 69 -8.81 22.71 -9.63
C SER A 69 -8.02 21.44 -9.94
N PHE A 70 -6.69 21.55 -10.04
CA PHE A 70 -5.81 20.41 -10.19
C PHE A 70 -5.92 19.45 -8.99
N ALA A 71 -5.88 19.96 -7.74
CA ALA A 71 -5.99 19.15 -6.54
C ALA A 71 -7.34 18.42 -6.46
N ILE A 72 -8.44 19.07 -6.87
CA ILE A 72 -9.77 18.46 -6.95
C ILE A 72 -9.79 17.33 -7.98
N ALA A 73 -9.34 17.61 -9.21
CA ALA A 73 -9.33 16.61 -10.28
C ALA A 73 -8.44 15.41 -9.93
N TYR A 74 -7.25 15.67 -9.40
CA TYR A 74 -6.34 14.62 -8.92
C TYR A 74 -6.96 13.82 -7.78
N GLY A 75 -7.55 14.48 -6.77
CA GLY A 75 -8.18 13.81 -5.64
C GLY A 75 -9.32 12.88 -6.04
N ILE A 76 -10.20 13.33 -6.94
CA ILE A 76 -11.30 12.51 -7.45
C ILE A 76 -10.75 11.30 -8.23
N THR A 77 -9.79 11.53 -9.12
CA THR A 77 -9.17 10.47 -9.93
C THR A 77 -8.45 9.45 -9.08
N ALA A 78 -7.61 9.90 -8.14
CA ALA A 78 -6.88 9.05 -7.23
C ALA A 78 -7.82 8.22 -6.32
N TYR A 79 -8.90 8.84 -5.81
CA TYR A 79 -9.90 8.15 -5.01
C TYR A 79 -10.62 7.07 -5.82
N PHE A 80 -11.03 7.38 -7.05
CA PHE A 80 -11.68 6.41 -7.94
C PHE A 80 -10.80 5.18 -8.17
N PHE A 81 -9.52 5.38 -8.54
CA PHE A 81 -8.61 4.28 -8.82
C PHE A 81 -8.20 3.52 -7.55
N SER A 82 -8.01 4.21 -6.42
CA SER A 82 -7.68 3.56 -5.16
C SER A 82 -8.78 2.58 -4.69
N HIS A 83 -10.05 2.87 -5.02
CA HIS A 83 -11.17 1.97 -4.72
C HIS A 83 -11.12 0.68 -5.53
N LYS A 84 -10.50 0.72 -6.71
CA LYS A 84 -10.40 -0.43 -7.61
C LYS A 84 -9.27 -1.38 -7.22
N MET A 85 -8.20 -0.86 -6.63
CA MET A 85 -6.99 -1.64 -6.35
C MET A 85 -6.25 -1.08 -5.14
N VAL A 86 -5.97 -1.94 -4.15
CA VAL A 86 -5.35 -1.51 -2.86
C VAL A 86 -4.04 -0.74 -3.07
N ARG A 87 -3.17 -1.22 -3.94
CA ARG A 87 -1.89 -0.55 -4.20
C ARG A 87 -2.02 0.88 -4.73
N LEU A 88 -3.17 1.22 -5.35
CA LEU A 88 -3.41 2.57 -5.87
C LEU A 88 -3.79 3.57 -4.76
N ILE A 89 -3.93 3.12 -3.49
CA ILE A 89 -4.02 4.01 -2.34
C ILE A 89 -2.77 4.90 -2.24
N LEU A 90 -1.61 4.43 -2.73
CA LEU A 90 -0.39 5.24 -2.79
C LEU A 90 -0.57 6.53 -3.60
N LEU A 91 -1.45 6.53 -4.62
CA LEU A 91 -1.78 7.74 -5.37
C LEU A 91 -2.60 8.75 -4.55
N MET A 92 -3.29 8.27 -3.52
CA MET A 92 -4.03 9.15 -2.60
C MET A 92 -3.12 9.90 -1.64
N ALA A 93 -1.98 9.33 -1.24
CA ALA A 93 -1.11 9.89 -0.22
C ALA A 93 -0.67 11.35 -0.50
N PRO A 94 -0.18 11.71 -1.70
CA PRO A 94 0.20 13.10 -1.99
C PRO A 94 -0.97 14.08 -1.87
N VAL A 95 -2.10 13.77 -2.50
CA VAL A 95 -3.25 14.69 -2.51
C VAL A 95 -3.90 14.80 -1.14
N THR A 96 -4.00 13.70 -0.38
CA THR A 96 -4.54 13.75 0.99
C THR A 96 -3.62 14.53 1.92
N SER A 97 -2.30 14.44 1.73
CA SER A 97 -1.33 15.23 2.50
C SER A 97 -1.48 16.74 2.23
N VAL A 98 -1.64 17.13 0.96
CA VAL A 98 -1.86 18.54 0.58
C VAL A 98 -3.20 19.05 1.13
N LEU A 99 -4.29 18.31 0.92
CA LEU A 99 -5.61 18.71 1.38
C LEU A 99 -5.71 18.73 2.91
N GLY A 100 -5.14 17.72 3.57
CA GLY A 100 -5.07 17.68 5.03
C GLY A 100 -4.22 18.80 5.60
N GLY A 101 -3.08 19.11 4.97
CA GLY A 101 -2.23 20.23 5.32
C GLY A 101 -2.96 21.58 5.17
N LEU A 102 -3.75 21.75 4.11
CA LEU A 102 -4.59 22.93 3.92
C LEU A 102 -5.62 23.10 5.05
N ALA A 103 -6.32 22.02 5.41
CA ALA A 103 -7.30 22.06 6.49
C ALA A 103 -6.66 22.38 7.84
N LEU A 104 -5.59 21.65 8.20
CA LEU A 104 -4.86 21.89 9.45
C LEU A 104 -4.23 23.27 9.49
N GLY A 105 -3.64 23.72 8.39
CA GLY A 105 -3.06 25.07 8.27
C GLY A 105 -4.12 26.15 8.53
N ARG A 106 -5.32 26.03 7.98
CA ARG A 106 -6.42 26.97 8.23
C ARG A 106 -6.87 26.95 9.67
N ILE A 107 -7.00 25.76 10.27
CA ILE A 107 -7.36 25.62 11.69
C ILE A 107 -6.29 26.24 12.59
N CYS A 108 -5.02 25.93 12.35
CA CYS A 108 -3.91 26.47 13.13
C CYS A 108 -3.79 27.98 12.97
N SER A 109 -3.86 28.53 11.75
CA SER A 109 -3.80 29.96 11.50
C SER A 109 -4.94 30.67 12.23
N TRP A 110 -6.18 30.20 12.06
CA TRP A 110 -7.32 30.77 12.75
C TRP A 110 -7.13 30.73 14.27
N SER A 111 -6.63 29.61 14.80
CA SER A 111 -6.43 29.46 16.25
C SER A 111 -5.35 30.40 16.77
N ILE A 112 -4.24 30.55 16.07
CA ILE A 112 -3.15 31.46 16.42
C ILE A 112 -3.64 32.90 16.39
N ASP A 113 -4.39 33.29 15.36
CA ASP A 113 -4.92 34.66 15.22
C ASP A 113 -5.79 35.07 16.39
N GLN A 114 -6.49 34.14 17.07
CA GLN A 114 -7.28 34.44 18.25
C GLN A 114 -6.42 34.94 19.44
N PHE A 115 -5.14 34.57 19.47
CA PHE A 115 -4.23 35.05 20.54
C PHE A 115 -3.50 36.33 20.16
N TRP A 116 -3.26 36.57 18.85
CA TRP A 116 -2.54 37.75 18.36
C TRP A 116 -3.46 38.95 18.07
N VAL A 117 -4.79 38.76 18.01
CA VAL A 117 -5.71 39.90 17.92
C VAL A 117 -5.64 40.66 19.24
N ALA A 118 -4.93 41.80 19.21
CA ALA A 118 -4.86 42.71 20.33
C ALA A 118 -6.29 43.14 20.70
N GLU A 119 -6.55 43.21 22.02
CA GLU A 119 -7.80 43.78 22.50
C GLU A 119 -8.02 45.14 21.81
N PRO A 120 -9.21 45.40 21.24
CA PRO A 120 -9.51 46.71 20.73
C PRO A 120 -9.29 47.70 21.86
N LYS A 121 -8.25 48.54 21.80
CA LYS A 121 -8.00 49.58 22.78
C LYS A 121 -9.30 50.35 22.93
N PRO A 122 -9.82 50.58 24.15
CA PRO A 122 -10.98 51.41 24.32
C PRO A 122 -10.62 52.75 23.69
N ILE A 123 -11.41 53.18 22.70
CA ILE A 123 -11.28 54.51 22.13
C ILE A 123 -11.62 55.45 23.25
N VAL A 124 -10.60 55.96 23.91
CA VAL A 124 -10.72 57.09 24.84
C VAL A 124 -11.08 58.28 23.97
N MET A 125 -12.37 58.51 23.78
CA MET A 125 -12.82 59.77 23.24
C MET A 125 -12.60 60.83 24.34
N GLU A 126 -11.41 61.37 24.31
CA GLU A 126 -11.12 62.60 25.00
C GLU A 126 -11.83 63.71 24.23
N ASN A 127 -12.76 64.37 24.95
CA ASN A 127 -13.45 65.61 24.58
C ASN A 127 -14.51 65.58 23.47
N MET A 128 -15.75 65.28 23.87
CA MET A 128 -16.84 66.14 23.48
C MET A 128 -17.93 66.17 24.60
N SER A 129 -18.01 67.31 25.19
CA SER A 129 -18.93 67.82 26.23
C SER A 129 -20.41 67.53 25.97
N LYS A 130 -21.06 67.06 27.03
CA LYS A 130 -22.49 67.32 27.34
C LYS A 130 -23.52 66.92 26.29
N LYS A 131 -24.06 65.68 26.40
CA LYS A 131 -25.51 65.39 26.41
C LYS A 131 -25.74 63.84 26.36
N LYS A 132 -26.65 63.44 27.29
CA LYS A 132 -27.38 62.18 27.38
C LYS A 132 -26.82 61.07 28.29
N LYS A 133 -27.32 61.16 29.53
CA LYS A 133 -27.20 60.11 30.59
C LYS A 133 -28.06 58.85 30.37
N THR A 134 -28.61 58.57 29.20
CA THR A 134 -29.57 57.49 29.02
C THR A 134 -29.02 56.30 28.17
N LYS A 135 -27.76 56.34 27.78
CA LYS A 135 -27.17 55.25 26.94
C LYS A 135 -26.12 54.40 27.62
N LYS A 136 -25.82 54.62 28.92
CA LYS A 136 -24.73 53.87 29.60
C LYS A 136 -25.01 52.36 29.84
N LYS A 137 -26.28 51.99 30.07
CA LYS A 137 -26.63 50.60 30.44
C LYS A 137 -26.55 49.60 29.25
N GLY A 138 -26.79 50.07 28.03
CA GLY A 138 -26.71 49.22 26.83
C GLY A 138 -25.28 48.98 26.32
N THR A 139 -24.38 49.95 26.55
CA THR A 139 -22.99 49.87 26.08
C THR A 139 -22.11 48.99 26.97
N GLU A 140 -22.39 48.98 28.27
CA GLU A 140 -21.69 48.12 29.23
C GLU A 140 -22.04 46.63 29.04
N LYS A 141 -23.32 46.32 28.76
CA LYS A 141 -23.75 44.94 28.46
C LYS A 141 -23.18 44.40 27.15
N ASN A 142 -23.06 45.25 26.14
CA ASN A 142 -22.43 44.88 24.86
C ASN A 142 -20.90 44.69 24.94
N MET A 143 -20.23 45.38 25.90
CA MET A 143 -18.78 45.20 26.09
C MET A 143 -18.47 43.91 26.87
N THR A 144 -19.27 43.54 27.86
CA THR A 144 -19.14 42.26 28.60
C THR A 144 -19.48 41.07 27.72
N ASP A 145 -20.52 41.13 26.90
CA ASP A 145 -20.87 40.07 25.94
C ASP A 145 -19.78 39.88 24.87
N LYS A 146 -19.13 40.95 24.39
CA LYS A 146 -17.98 40.88 23.49
C LYS A 146 -16.76 40.27 24.16
N GLY A 147 -16.50 40.58 25.43
CA GLY A 147 -15.43 40.00 26.22
C GLY A 147 -15.59 38.48 26.42
N ILE A 148 -16.79 38.05 26.82
CA ILE A 148 -17.11 36.62 27.01
C ILE A 148 -16.96 35.87 25.71
N GLY A 149 -17.45 36.42 24.58
CA GLY A 149 -17.28 35.79 23.25
C GLY A 149 -15.82 35.66 22.82
N MET A 150 -14.96 36.59 23.18
CA MET A 150 -13.52 36.53 22.90
C MET A 150 -12.82 35.46 23.73
N TRP A 151 -13.11 35.37 25.02
CA TRP A 151 -12.56 34.29 25.87
C TRP A 151 -13.00 32.89 25.41
N ALA A 152 -14.28 32.73 25.02
CA ALA A 152 -14.78 31.49 24.48
C ALA A 152 -14.01 31.08 23.19
N LYS A 153 -13.77 32.01 22.28
CA LYS A 153 -12.98 31.77 21.07
C LYS A 153 -11.54 31.35 21.39
N ARG A 154 -10.89 32.02 22.35
CA ARG A 154 -9.53 31.66 22.78
C ARG A 154 -9.48 30.28 23.43
N LEU A 155 -10.48 29.89 24.23
CA LEU A 155 -10.57 28.55 24.78
C LEU A 155 -10.72 27.46 23.66
N VAL A 156 -11.60 27.72 22.70
CA VAL A 156 -11.75 26.83 21.54
C VAL A 156 -10.46 26.74 20.73
N ALA A 157 -9.80 27.88 20.50
CA ALA A 157 -8.52 27.92 19.77
C ALA A 157 -7.42 27.15 20.51
N ALA A 158 -7.32 27.29 21.84
CA ALA A 158 -6.40 26.52 22.66
C ALA A 158 -6.68 25.02 22.58
N GLY A 159 -7.95 24.63 22.68
CA GLY A 159 -8.38 23.24 22.56
C GLY A 159 -8.04 22.64 21.19
N LEU A 160 -8.24 23.38 20.10
CA LEU A 160 -7.89 22.94 18.75
C LEU A 160 -6.38 22.79 18.56
N LEU A 161 -5.58 23.74 19.04
CA LEU A 161 -4.11 23.64 18.99
C LEU A 161 -3.60 22.46 19.81
N PHE A 162 -4.14 22.26 21.01
CA PHE A 162 -3.78 21.12 21.85
C PHE A 162 -4.16 19.79 21.18
N SER A 163 -5.37 19.67 20.64
CA SER A 163 -5.83 18.49 19.90
C SER A 163 -4.95 18.22 18.70
N THR A 164 -4.59 19.23 17.92
CA THR A 164 -3.68 19.10 16.77
C THR A 164 -2.31 18.59 17.21
N MET A 165 -1.77 19.11 18.32
CA MET A 165 -0.47 18.68 18.85
C MET A 165 -0.49 17.21 19.30
N VAL A 166 -1.52 16.79 20.02
CA VAL A 166 -1.70 15.40 20.48
C VAL A 166 -1.85 14.45 19.29
N THR A 167 -2.67 14.83 18.31
CA THR A 167 -2.87 14.05 17.08
C THR A 167 -1.58 13.94 16.28
N PHE A 168 -0.81 15.00 16.16
CA PHE A 168 0.49 15.01 15.48
C PHE A 168 1.48 14.06 16.17
N LYS A 169 1.56 14.08 17.51
CA LYS A 169 2.43 13.17 18.27
C LYS A 169 2.04 11.70 18.02
N SER A 170 0.74 11.39 18.07
CA SER A 170 0.21 10.06 17.80
C SER A 170 0.53 9.61 16.37
N TYR A 171 0.30 10.48 15.39
CA TYR A 171 0.59 10.21 13.99
C TYR A 171 2.09 9.99 13.74
N ASN A 172 2.96 10.81 14.31
CA ASN A 172 4.40 10.65 14.20
C ASN A 172 4.88 9.32 14.78
N SER A 173 4.39 8.93 15.96
CA SER A 173 4.69 7.62 16.56
C SER A 173 4.24 6.47 15.68
N TYR A 174 3.06 6.56 15.09
CA TYR A 174 2.56 5.58 14.16
C TYR A 174 3.43 5.48 12.90
N CYS A 175 3.82 6.60 12.29
CA CYS A 175 4.67 6.62 11.10
C CYS A 175 6.04 5.98 11.39
N TRP A 176 6.64 6.24 12.57
CA TRP A 176 7.88 5.59 12.98
C TRP A 176 7.72 4.07 13.13
N SER A 177 6.63 3.63 13.77
CA SER A 177 6.35 2.20 13.96
C SER A 177 6.15 1.48 12.63
N ILE A 178 5.31 2.02 11.76
CA ILE A 178 5.07 1.45 10.42
C ILE A 178 6.32 1.52 9.56
N GLY A 179 7.02 2.65 9.55
CA GLY A 179 8.27 2.80 8.80
C GLY A 179 9.33 1.76 9.22
N LYS A 180 9.47 1.55 10.52
CA LYS A 180 10.37 0.52 11.06
C LYS A 180 9.93 -0.90 10.65
N SER A 181 8.63 -1.18 10.70
CA SER A 181 8.08 -2.47 10.29
C SER A 181 8.29 -2.75 8.81
N LEU A 182 8.02 -1.76 7.94
CA LEU A 182 8.19 -1.89 6.50
C LEU A 182 9.66 -1.89 6.06
N SER A 183 10.55 -1.30 6.86
CA SER A 183 12.00 -1.27 6.58
C SER A 183 12.72 -2.52 7.04
N ASN A 184 12.09 -3.37 7.85
CA ASN A 184 12.68 -4.65 8.23
C ASN A 184 12.77 -5.55 6.99
N PRO A 185 13.97 -6.07 6.66
CA PRO A 185 14.11 -7.00 5.54
C PRO A 185 13.26 -8.24 5.79
N SER A 186 12.34 -8.54 4.90
CA SER A 186 11.51 -9.76 4.98
C SER A 186 12.32 -11.06 4.83
N ILE A 187 13.56 -10.94 4.33
CA ILE A 187 14.51 -12.04 4.14
C ILE A 187 15.21 -12.47 5.43
N ILE A 188 15.18 -11.63 6.48
CA ILE A 188 15.73 -11.96 7.79
C ILE A 188 14.57 -12.03 8.78
N GLN A 189 14.28 -13.21 9.26
CA GLN A 189 13.22 -13.41 10.24
C GLN A 189 13.83 -13.52 11.64
N VAL A 190 13.26 -12.79 12.59
CA VAL A 190 13.65 -12.84 13.97
C VAL A 190 12.47 -13.41 14.76
N GLY A 191 12.65 -14.59 15.32
CA GLY A 191 11.69 -15.26 16.18
C GLY A 191 12.21 -15.36 17.61
N GLN A 192 11.30 -15.51 18.57
CA GLN A 192 11.63 -15.83 19.94
C GLN A 192 11.12 -17.22 20.25
N THR A 193 12.03 -18.08 20.73
CA THR A 193 11.69 -19.43 21.19
C THR A 193 10.92 -19.33 22.52
N LYS A 194 10.18 -20.39 22.88
CA LYS A 194 9.44 -20.46 24.16
C LYS A 194 10.34 -20.21 25.38
N ASP A 195 11.61 -20.50 25.27
CA ASP A 195 12.64 -20.31 26.31
C ASP A 195 13.20 -18.87 26.37
N GLY A 196 12.64 -17.95 25.58
CA GLY A 196 13.07 -16.56 25.53
C GLY A 196 14.29 -16.29 24.62
N THR A 197 14.88 -17.31 24.02
CA THR A 197 16.03 -17.18 23.13
C THR A 197 15.62 -16.56 21.80
N ILE A 198 16.36 -15.54 21.35
CA ILE A 198 16.12 -14.92 20.05
C ILE A 198 16.80 -15.79 18.99
N VAL A 199 15.99 -16.33 18.07
CA VAL A 199 16.47 -17.07 16.91
C VAL A 199 16.34 -16.18 15.69
N LYS A 200 17.45 -16.03 14.97
CA LYS A 200 17.52 -15.30 13.71
C LYS A 200 17.62 -16.31 12.58
N VAL A 201 16.63 -16.31 11.68
CA VAL A 201 16.59 -17.15 10.48
C VAL A 201 17.00 -16.26 9.30
N ASP A 202 18.13 -16.56 8.70
CA ASP A 202 18.79 -15.73 7.69
C ASP A 202 19.08 -16.51 6.39
N ASP A 203 18.46 -17.67 6.23
CA ASP A 203 18.71 -18.62 5.14
C ASP A 203 18.57 -17.99 3.76
N TYR A 204 17.58 -17.09 3.59
CA TYR A 204 17.36 -16.40 2.31
C TYR A 204 18.57 -15.56 1.91
N ARG A 205 19.09 -14.75 2.82
CA ARG A 205 20.25 -13.92 2.52
C ARG A 205 21.51 -14.75 2.29
N GLU A 206 21.69 -15.80 3.06
CA GLU A 206 22.83 -16.70 2.91
C GLU A 206 22.81 -17.39 1.56
N ALA A 207 21.66 -17.89 1.12
CA ALA A 207 21.50 -18.48 -0.20
C ALA A 207 21.77 -17.47 -1.34
N TYR A 208 21.29 -16.23 -1.22
CA TYR A 208 21.55 -15.23 -2.25
C TYR A 208 23.03 -14.80 -2.27
N ASN A 209 23.71 -14.75 -1.14
CA ASN A 209 25.15 -14.52 -1.08
C ASN A 209 25.91 -15.69 -1.69
N TRP A 210 25.51 -16.92 -1.41
CA TRP A 210 26.09 -18.11 -2.03
C TRP A 210 25.98 -18.05 -3.56
N ILE A 211 24.81 -17.72 -4.09
CA ILE A 211 24.62 -17.56 -5.53
C ILE A 211 25.58 -16.49 -6.07
N ARG A 212 25.72 -15.35 -5.40
CA ARG A 212 26.64 -14.30 -5.83
C ARG A 212 28.09 -14.75 -5.88
N GLU A 213 28.53 -15.54 -4.91
CA GLU A 213 29.93 -15.93 -4.72
C GLU A 213 30.32 -17.18 -5.50
N LYS A 214 29.37 -18.10 -5.72
CA LYS A 214 29.64 -19.43 -6.23
C LYS A 214 29.16 -19.67 -7.66
N THR A 215 28.45 -18.73 -8.26
CA THR A 215 28.00 -18.86 -9.65
C THR A 215 28.69 -17.83 -10.55
N PRO A 216 28.83 -18.09 -11.86
CA PRO A 216 29.33 -17.10 -12.83
C PRO A 216 28.48 -15.81 -12.83
N GLU A 217 29.09 -14.68 -13.21
CA GLU A 217 28.40 -13.38 -13.21
C GLU A 217 27.24 -13.32 -14.21
N ASP A 218 27.34 -14.03 -15.31
CA ASP A 218 26.35 -14.16 -16.38
C ASP A 218 25.33 -15.27 -16.13
N ALA A 219 25.42 -15.99 -15.00
CA ALA A 219 24.52 -17.07 -14.67
C ALA A 219 23.05 -16.62 -14.59
N ARG A 220 22.18 -17.40 -15.22
CA ARG A 220 20.73 -17.21 -15.22
C ARG A 220 20.12 -18.11 -14.15
N ILE A 221 19.40 -17.50 -13.22
CA ILE A 221 18.77 -18.18 -12.08
C ILE A 221 17.27 -18.32 -12.33
N MET A 222 16.78 -19.55 -12.35
CA MET A 222 15.35 -19.84 -12.36
C MET A 222 14.87 -20.00 -10.91
N ALA A 223 13.89 -19.20 -10.53
CA ALA A 223 13.17 -19.30 -9.25
C ALA A 223 11.72 -18.89 -9.45
N TRP A 224 10.87 -19.15 -8.48
CA TRP A 224 9.53 -18.59 -8.51
C TRP A 224 9.59 -17.07 -8.52
N TRP A 225 8.69 -16.40 -9.23
CA TRP A 225 8.73 -14.95 -9.48
C TRP A 225 8.80 -14.09 -8.22
N ASP A 226 8.29 -14.59 -7.08
CA ASP A 226 8.34 -13.88 -5.79
C ASP A 226 9.77 -13.50 -5.37
N TYR A 227 10.77 -14.28 -5.78
CA TYR A 227 12.17 -14.12 -5.37
C TYR A 227 13.02 -13.32 -6.35
N GLY A 228 12.50 -13.02 -7.55
CA GLY A 228 13.25 -12.44 -8.63
C GLY A 228 13.97 -11.14 -8.27
N TYR A 229 13.28 -10.19 -7.64
CA TYR A 229 13.90 -8.93 -7.19
C TYR A 229 14.99 -9.14 -6.13
N GLN A 230 14.82 -10.11 -5.25
CA GLN A 230 15.81 -10.42 -4.22
C GLN A 230 17.06 -11.02 -4.84
N ILE A 231 16.90 -11.96 -5.77
CA ILE A 231 18.01 -12.58 -6.52
C ILE A 231 18.77 -11.51 -7.30
N SER A 232 18.08 -10.70 -8.10
CA SER A 232 18.75 -9.67 -8.90
C SER A 232 19.42 -8.60 -8.06
N SER A 233 18.84 -8.20 -6.93
CA SER A 233 19.38 -7.13 -6.07
C SER A 233 20.52 -7.60 -5.18
N ILE A 234 20.45 -8.81 -4.61
CA ILE A 234 21.44 -9.29 -3.62
C ILE A 234 22.50 -10.14 -4.29
N SER A 235 22.09 -11.06 -5.16
CA SER A 235 23.03 -11.95 -5.84
C SER A 235 23.68 -11.33 -7.07
N ASN A 236 23.12 -10.23 -7.59
CA ASN A 236 23.55 -9.61 -8.84
C ASN A 236 23.61 -10.62 -9.99
N ARG A 237 22.56 -11.44 -10.13
CA ARG A 237 22.41 -12.45 -11.19
C ARG A 237 21.11 -12.22 -11.96
N THR A 238 21.11 -12.63 -13.22
CA THR A 238 19.92 -12.56 -14.06
C THR A 238 18.90 -13.58 -13.58
N THR A 239 17.66 -13.12 -13.36
CA THR A 239 16.52 -13.98 -13.03
C THR A 239 15.54 -14.07 -14.19
N LEU A 240 14.87 -15.21 -14.33
CA LEU A 240 13.91 -15.45 -15.43
C LEU A 240 12.58 -14.76 -15.21
N ALA A 241 12.17 -14.59 -13.96
CA ALA A 241 10.94 -13.89 -13.62
C ALA A 241 11.11 -13.12 -12.31
N ASP A 242 10.34 -12.06 -12.14
CA ASP A 242 10.34 -11.19 -10.98
C ASP A 242 8.92 -10.72 -10.63
N GLY A 243 8.78 -9.87 -9.61
CA GLY A 243 7.52 -9.30 -9.17
C GLY A 243 6.80 -8.42 -10.22
N ASN A 244 7.45 -8.12 -11.34
CA ASN A 244 6.84 -7.46 -12.47
C ASN A 244 6.09 -8.47 -13.36
N THR A 245 4.96 -8.95 -12.87
CA THR A 245 4.17 -10.04 -13.44
C THR A 245 3.48 -9.71 -14.78
N TRP A 246 4.17 -9.02 -15.68
CA TRP A 246 3.63 -8.63 -16.99
C TRP A 246 3.49 -9.81 -17.95
N ASN A 247 4.49 -10.68 -17.98
CA ASN A 247 4.51 -11.82 -18.86
C ASN A 247 3.90 -13.04 -18.15
N HIS A 248 2.58 -13.15 -18.23
CA HIS A 248 1.84 -14.25 -17.61
C HIS A 248 2.25 -15.61 -18.17
N GLU A 249 2.49 -15.70 -19.48
CA GLU A 249 2.87 -16.94 -20.16
C GLU A 249 4.23 -17.44 -19.67
N HIS A 250 5.18 -16.52 -19.48
CA HIS A 250 6.50 -16.86 -18.95
C HIS A 250 6.41 -17.37 -17.51
N ILE A 251 5.64 -16.70 -16.65
CA ILE A 251 5.42 -17.15 -15.27
C ILE A 251 4.71 -18.51 -15.24
N ALA A 252 3.75 -18.72 -16.14
CA ALA A 252 3.08 -20.00 -16.29
C ALA A 252 4.04 -21.11 -16.77
N LEU A 253 5.02 -20.78 -17.64
CA LEU A 253 6.06 -21.71 -18.04
C LEU A 253 6.94 -22.12 -16.86
N LEU A 254 7.39 -21.18 -16.04
CA LEU A 254 8.13 -21.49 -14.81
C LEU A 254 7.31 -22.37 -13.86
N ALA A 255 6.02 -22.07 -13.73
CA ALA A 255 5.13 -22.88 -12.93
C ALA A 255 4.99 -24.31 -13.51
N LYS A 256 4.93 -24.46 -14.84
CA LYS A 256 4.92 -25.76 -15.53
C LYS A 256 6.19 -26.56 -15.24
N ILE A 257 7.35 -25.93 -15.34
CA ILE A 257 8.64 -26.55 -15.04
C ILE A 257 8.70 -27.06 -13.59
N LEU A 258 8.28 -26.21 -12.64
CA LEU A 258 8.38 -26.51 -11.22
C LEU A 258 7.35 -27.53 -10.71
N THR A 259 6.24 -27.75 -11.44
CA THR A 259 5.13 -28.61 -10.97
C THR A 259 4.81 -29.76 -11.93
N GLY A 260 5.41 -29.79 -13.11
CA GLY A 260 5.25 -30.85 -14.07
C GLY A 260 6.14 -32.10 -13.79
N PRO A 261 6.13 -33.10 -14.68
CA PRO A 261 7.05 -34.21 -14.61
C PRO A 261 8.52 -33.74 -14.65
N ALA A 262 9.38 -34.37 -13.84
CA ALA A 262 10.76 -33.95 -13.67
C ALA A 262 11.55 -33.91 -14.98
N ASP A 263 11.40 -34.96 -15.79
CA ASP A 263 12.12 -35.09 -17.04
C ASP A 263 11.75 -34.01 -18.05
N GLU A 264 10.44 -33.70 -18.18
CA GLU A 264 9.97 -32.61 -19.04
C GLU A 264 10.41 -31.23 -18.50
N GLY A 265 10.33 -31.05 -17.19
CA GLY A 265 10.77 -29.82 -16.52
C GLY A 265 12.27 -29.59 -16.74
N TYR A 266 13.08 -30.60 -16.59
CA TYR A 266 14.53 -30.52 -16.81
C TYR A 266 14.87 -30.17 -18.26
N GLU A 267 14.23 -30.82 -19.24
CA GLU A 267 14.48 -30.57 -20.67
C GLU A 267 14.17 -29.11 -21.04
N ILE A 268 13.16 -28.48 -20.41
CA ILE A 268 12.85 -27.07 -20.65
C ILE A 268 13.83 -26.17 -19.87
N ALA A 269 14.06 -26.47 -18.60
CA ALA A 269 14.86 -25.62 -17.69
C ALA A 269 16.30 -25.47 -18.18
N ARG A 270 16.94 -26.56 -18.67
CA ARG A 270 18.33 -26.57 -19.16
C ARG A 270 18.61 -25.57 -20.30
N HIS A 271 17.58 -25.18 -21.04
CA HIS A 271 17.71 -24.18 -22.12
C HIS A 271 17.51 -22.76 -21.63
N LEU A 272 16.85 -22.57 -20.47
CA LEU A 272 16.46 -21.25 -19.94
C LEU A 272 17.41 -20.77 -18.86
N ALA A 273 17.87 -21.65 -17.98
CA ALA A 273 18.61 -21.28 -16.78
C ALA A 273 19.82 -22.21 -16.57
N ASP A 274 20.79 -21.66 -15.88
CA ASP A 274 22.02 -22.38 -15.48
C ASP A 274 21.87 -22.98 -14.08
N TYR A 275 21.02 -22.33 -13.23
CA TYR A 275 20.72 -22.77 -11.88
C TYR A 275 19.23 -22.64 -11.57
N VAL A 276 18.73 -23.50 -10.70
CA VAL A 276 17.35 -23.47 -10.19
C VAL A 276 17.37 -23.31 -8.69
N LEU A 277 16.69 -22.28 -8.18
CA LEU A 277 16.53 -22.04 -6.75
C LEU A 277 15.12 -22.41 -6.33
N VAL A 278 15.00 -23.33 -5.37
CA VAL A 278 13.74 -23.77 -4.77
C VAL A 278 13.88 -23.73 -3.25
N TRP A 279 12.84 -23.24 -2.58
CA TRP A 279 12.76 -23.21 -1.13
C TRP A 279 11.96 -24.39 -0.60
N ALA A 280 12.54 -25.14 0.34
CA ALA A 280 11.90 -26.29 0.96
C ALA A 280 12.12 -26.30 2.48
N GLY A 281 11.12 -26.77 3.24
CA GLY A 281 11.24 -27.04 4.67
C GLY A 281 10.61 -26.05 5.63
N GLY A 282 10.02 -24.94 5.16
CA GLY A 282 9.56 -23.85 6.01
C GLY A 282 8.04 -23.72 6.21
N GLY A 283 7.22 -24.63 5.71
CA GLY A 283 5.75 -24.55 5.85
C GLY A 283 5.06 -23.48 4.99
N GLY A 284 5.77 -22.46 4.53
CA GLY A 284 5.35 -21.45 3.56
C GLY A 284 6.23 -21.44 2.30
N ASP A 285 6.92 -22.54 2.06
CA ASP A 285 7.87 -22.80 0.99
C ASP A 285 7.20 -23.04 -0.38
N ASP A 286 8.01 -23.29 -1.39
CA ASP A 286 7.54 -23.52 -2.77
C ASP A 286 6.71 -24.80 -2.89
N VAL A 287 6.94 -25.80 -2.00
CA VAL A 287 6.11 -27.00 -1.93
C VAL A 287 4.69 -26.64 -1.49
N ALA A 288 4.54 -25.79 -0.49
CA ALA A 288 3.22 -25.32 -0.04
C ALA A 288 2.52 -24.47 -1.10
N LYS A 289 3.28 -23.72 -1.92
CA LYS A 289 2.76 -22.92 -3.03
C LYS A 289 2.43 -23.74 -4.27
N SER A 290 2.90 -24.99 -4.38
CA SER A 290 2.78 -25.82 -5.61
C SER A 290 1.35 -25.93 -6.16
N PRO A 291 0.26 -26.03 -5.36
CA PRO A 291 -1.10 -26.03 -5.91
C PRO A 291 -1.48 -24.73 -6.61
N HIS A 292 -0.90 -23.62 -6.18
CA HIS A 292 -1.11 -22.32 -6.81
C HIS A 292 -0.31 -22.19 -8.11
N LEU A 293 0.95 -22.66 -8.11
CA LEU A 293 1.80 -22.71 -9.29
C LEU A 293 1.12 -23.55 -10.40
N ALA A 294 0.62 -24.73 -10.06
CA ALA A 294 -0.07 -25.61 -11.00
C ALA A 294 -1.31 -24.96 -11.63
N ARG A 295 -2.08 -24.20 -10.87
CA ARG A 295 -3.24 -23.44 -11.40
C ARG A 295 -2.80 -22.34 -12.37
N ILE A 296 -1.69 -21.68 -12.10
CA ILE A 296 -1.13 -20.66 -13.00
C ILE A 296 -0.64 -21.34 -14.28
N ALA A 297 0.08 -22.46 -14.18
CA ALA A 297 0.52 -23.25 -15.34
C ALA A 297 -0.68 -23.71 -16.18
N ALA A 298 -1.70 -24.31 -15.57
CA ALA A 298 -2.89 -24.82 -16.25
C ALA A 298 -3.74 -23.73 -16.92
N SER A 299 -3.61 -22.46 -16.50
CA SER A 299 -4.31 -21.35 -17.15
C SER A 299 -3.80 -21.05 -18.56
N VAL A 300 -2.57 -21.44 -18.87
CA VAL A 300 -1.90 -21.30 -20.18
C VAL A 300 -1.73 -22.66 -20.85
N TYR A 301 -1.18 -23.63 -20.13
CA TYR A 301 -0.87 -24.98 -20.61
C TYR A 301 -1.97 -25.96 -20.16
N ARG A 302 -2.98 -26.14 -21.01
CA ARG A 302 -4.16 -26.96 -20.71
C ARG A 302 -3.86 -28.46 -20.57
N ASP A 303 -2.74 -28.90 -21.12
CA ASP A 303 -2.22 -30.27 -21.03
C ASP A 303 -1.73 -30.64 -19.63
N MET A 304 -1.36 -29.63 -18.82
CA MET A 304 -0.87 -29.85 -17.47
C MET A 304 -1.91 -30.42 -16.51
N CYS A 305 -3.19 -30.18 -16.77
CA CYS A 305 -4.27 -30.73 -15.97
C CYS A 305 -5.57 -30.74 -16.76
N SER A 306 -5.93 -31.92 -17.26
CA SER A 306 -7.16 -32.17 -18.01
C SER A 306 -8.40 -32.32 -17.13
N ASP A 307 -8.25 -32.29 -15.81
CA ASP A 307 -9.31 -32.61 -14.86
C ASP A 307 -9.87 -31.35 -14.18
N PRO A 308 -11.19 -31.24 -13.93
CA PRO A 308 -11.81 -30.17 -13.14
C PRO A 308 -11.22 -30.04 -11.72
N VAL A 309 -10.45 -31.04 -11.26
CA VAL A 309 -9.71 -31.05 -10.01
C VAL A 309 -8.68 -29.91 -9.89
N CYS A 310 -8.05 -29.47 -10.98
CA CYS A 310 -7.15 -28.32 -10.95
C CYS A 310 -7.85 -26.98 -10.76
N SER A 311 -9.16 -26.92 -10.96
CA SER A 311 -9.95 -25.72 -10.69
C SER A 311 -10.43 -25.62 -9.23
N GLY A 312 -10.30 -26.70 -8.43
CA GLY A 312 -10.75 -26.77 -7.04
C GLY A 312 -9.64 -26.51 -6.02
N PHE A 313 -9.95 -25.81 -4.95
CA PHE A 313 -9.02 -25.39 -3.89
C PHE A 313 -8.46 -26.52 -3.02
N GLY A 314 -8.98 -27.75 -3.12
CA GLY A 314 -8.81 -28.77 -2.07
C GLY A 314 -7.91 -29.96 -2.38
N PHE A 315 -7.65 -30.29 -3.63
CA PHE A 315 -7.13 -31.64 -3.94
C PHE A 315 -5.68 -31.72 -4.46
N VAL A 316 -5.06 -30.61 -4.75
CA VAL A 316 -3.77 -30.54 -5.46
C VAL A 316 -2.57 -30.83 -4.55
N SER A 317 -2.74 -30.80 -3.23
CA SER A 317 -1.60 -30.90 -2.29
C SER A 317 -0.92 -32.28 -2.21
N SER A 318 -1.63 -33.35 -2.49
CA SER A 318 -1.05 -34.71 -2.38
C SER A 318 -0.35 -35.19 -3.64
N PHE A 319 -0.85 -34.81 -4.80
CA PHE A 319 -0.26 -35.22 -6.09
C PHE A 319 1.08 -34.52 -6.39
N PHE A 320 1.15 -33.20 -6.09
CA PHE A 320 2.35 -32.39 -6.34
C PHE A 320 3.45 -32.58 -5.29
N ARG A 321 3.11 -32.93 -4.05
CA ARG A 321 4.09 -33.22 -3.00
C ARG A 321 5.05 -34.35 -3.37
N VAL A 322 4.61 -35.31 -4.15
CA VAL A 322 5.41 -36.47 -4.54
C VAL A 322 6.35 -36.15 -5.73
N ASN A 323 5.91 -35.32 -6.66
CA ASN A 323 6.67 -35.04 -7.88
C ASN A 323 7.74 -33.95 -7.68
N VAL A 324 7.46 -32.89 -6.92
CA VAL A 324 8.45 -31.84 -6.63
C VAL A 324 9.60 -32.36 -5.76
N LEU A 325 9.33 -33.21 -4.76
CA LEU A 325 10.38 -33.79 -3.91
C LEU A 325 11.25 -34.82 -4.64
N LYS A 326 10.73 -35.49 -5.68
CA LYS A 326 11.53 -36.45 -6.49
C LYS A 326 12.41 -35.75 -7.52
N SER A 327 12.05 -34.57 -8.02
CA SER A 327 12.78 -33.92 -9.11
C SER A 327 14.02 -33.15 -8.65
N PHE A 328 14.14 -32.81 -7.39
CA PHE A 328 15.25 -31.98 -6.86
C PHE A 328 16.22 -32.75 -5.95
N SER A 329 16.08 -34.06 -5.79
CA SER A 329 17.06 -34.90 -5.11
C SER A 329 18.09 -35.53 -6.09
N MET A 330 18.33 -34.91 -7.21
CA MET A 330 19.46 -35.30 -8.08
C MET A 330 20.70 -34.55 -7.63
N ASP A 331 21.59 -35.34 -7.11
CA ASP A 331 22.98 -35.15 -6.71
C ASP A 331 23.61 -33.80 -6.99
N ILE A 332 23.97 -33.13 -5.89
CA ILE A 332 25.05 -32.15 -5.83
C ILE A 332 26.37 -32.90 -5.72
#